data_05ae43415549138ff3e77701485a08e8
#
_entry.id   05ae43415549138ff3e77701485a08e8
#
_cell.length_a   1.000
_cell.length_b   1.000
_cell.length_c   1.000
_cell.angle_alpha   90.00
_cell.angle_beta   90.00
_cell.angle_gamma   90.00
#
_symmetry.space_group_name_H-M   'P 1'
#
loop_
_entity.id
_entity.type
_entity.pdbx_description
1 polymer ?
#
loop_
_entity_poly.entity_id
_entity_poly.type
_entity_poly.pdbx_seq_one_letter_code
_entity_poly.pdbx_strand_id
1 'polypeptide(L)'
;MTNSKGCLISDERLECLLKEKLEEVLRNNRIDTTETAQFYVWNLLLNPNVAEVDRKRAILPLATTFSQAQSRGIGSQQSVKDFKLVGDTCLLVAGFWWNSLSRSLVDIDYFISLGRSAYDNVGRTDSELSEVLGELSGCFGEITNVLIEMSISLKTAKTSYSEIFRMYEVWTRTHNNELAKILVEYGIIPSAPGSIRIQ
;
A
#
# COMPACT_ATOMS: atom_id res chain seq x y z
N MET A 1 12.29 39.80 -1.05
CA MET A 1 13.11 38.87 -0.24
C MET A 1 12.20 38.27 0.83
N THR A 2 11.54 37.20 0.55
CA THR A 2 10.72 36.43 1.51
C THR A 2 11.25 35.01 1.53
N ASN A 3 11.89 34.71 2.64
CA ASN A 3 12.60 33.47 2.93
C ASN A 3 11.57 32.42 3.36
N SER A 4 11.11 31.54 2.45
CA SER A 4 10.35 30.34 2.82
C SER A 4 11.32 29.36 3.43
N LYS A 5 11.39 29.35 4.76
CA LYS A 5 11.98 28.24 5.52
C LYS A 5 11.07 27.02 5.37
N GLY A 6 11.28 26.21 4.33
CA GLY A 6 10.85 24.82 4.32
C GLY A 6 11.57 24.13 5.49
N CYS A 7 10.80 23.59 6.42
CA CYS A 7 11.33 22.76 7.49
C CYS A 7 11.91 21.50 6.84
N LEU A 8 13.22 21.45 6.63
CA LEU A 8 13.95 20.26 6.24
C LEU A 8 13.87 19.28 7.43
N ILE A 9 12.94 18.35 7.35
CA ILE A 9 12.94 17.20 8.26
C ILE A 9 14.22 16.43 7.91
N SER A 10 15.13 16.23 8.86
CA SER A 10 16.32 15.40 8.64
C SER A 10 15.86 13.96 8.34
N ASP A 11 16.60 13.24 7.48
CA ASP A 11 16.27 11.87 7.10
C ASP A 11 16.02 10.98 8.32
N GLU A 12 16.83 11.08 9.36
CA GLU A 12 16.67 10.37 10.63
C GLU A 12 15.32 10.66 11.33
N ARG A 13 14.80 11.89 11.24
CA ARG A 13 13.49 12.24 11.81
C ARG A 13 12.35 11.64 11.01
N LEU A 14 12.48 11.57 9.68
CA LEU A 14 11.49 10.94 8.82
C LEU A 14 11.44 9.44 9.07
N GLU A 15 12.59 8.78 9.19
CA GLU A 15 12.70 7.37 9.51
C GLU A 15 12.02 7.01 10.82
N CYS A 16 12.31 7.79 11.87
CA CYS A 16 11.71 7.61 13.20
C CYS A 16 10.18 7.81 13.16
N LEU A 17 9.72 8.87 12.50
CA LEU A 17 8.31 9.19 12.35
C LEU A 17 7.54 8.07 11.63
N LEU A 18 8.09 7.55 10.53
CA LEU A 18 7.45 6.48 9.76
C LEU A 18 7.38 5.18 10.56
N LYS A 19 8.43 4.86 11.34
CA LYS A 19 8.46 3.68 12.20
C LYS A 19 7.42 3.78 13.31
N GLU A 20 7.44 4.86 14.07
CA GLU A 20 6.49 5.10 15.17
C GLU A 20 5.04 5.05 14.65
N LYS A 21 4.79 5.64 13.48
CA LYS A 21 3.46 5.66 12.89
C LYS A 21 3.00 4.28 12.41
N LEU A 22 3.90 3.49 11.81
CA LEU A 22 3.60 2.11 11.42
C LEU A 22 3.22 1.27 12.64
N GLU A 23 4.02 1.32 13.71
CA GLU A 23 3.76 0.58 14.96
C GLU A 23 2.45 1.02 15.63
N GLU A 24 2.15 2.32 15.62
CA GLU A 24 0.89 2.88 16.15
C GLU A 24 -0.31 2.32 15.39
N VAL A 25 -0.28 2.38 14.05
CA VAL A 25 -1.42 1.97 13.21
C VAL A 25 -1.63 0.46 13.27
N LEU A 26 -0.56 -0.34 13.25
CA LEU A 26 -0.65 -1.81 13.43
C LEU A 26 -1.32 -2.16 14.76
N ARG A 27 -0.91 -1.50 15.85
CA ARG A 27 -1.48 -1.71 17.18
C ARG A 27 -2.95 -1.32 17.26
N ASN A 28 -3.32 -0.17 16.69
CA ASN A 28 -4.69 0.33 16.68
C ASN A 28 -5.64 -0.59 15.92
N ASN A 29 -5.16 -1.19 14.84
CA ASN A 29 -5.92 -2.13 14.01
C ASN A 29 -5.82 -3.59 14.51
N ARG A 30 -5.07 -3.86 15.58
CA ARG A 30 -4.84 -5.20 16.15
C ARG A 30 -4.31 -6.20 15.13
N ILE A 31 -3.41 -5.73 14.28
CA ILE A 31 -2.75 -6.58 13.28
C ILE A 31 -1.50 -7.16 13.94
N ASP A 32 -1.50 -8.47 14.09
CA ASP A 32 -0.38 -9.22 14.65
C ASP A 32 0.56 -9.65 13.53
N THR A 33 1.75 -9.08 13.53
CA THR A 33 2.81 -9.38 12.56
C THR A 33 4.16 -9.46 13.26
N THR A 34 5.06 -10.27 12.74
CA THR A 34 6.41 -10.39 13.28
C THR A 34 7.18 -9.08 13.18
N GLU A 35 8.14 -8.87 14.09
CA GLU A 35 9.02 -7.69 14.03
C GLU A 35 9.77 -7.63 12.69
N THR A 36 10.11 -8.79 12.12
CA THR A 36 10.79 -8.90 10.82
C THR A 36 9.89 -8.40 9.68
N ALA A 37 8.60 -8.74 9.70
CA ALA A 37 7.63 -8.25 8.72
C ALA A 37 7.40 -6.74 8.86
N GLN A 38 7.29 -6.23 10.09
CA GLN A 38 7.19 -4.78 10.36
C GLN A 38 8.42 -4.03 9.86
N PHE A 39 9.62 -4.57 10.16
CA PHE A 39 10.88 -4.00 9.69
C PHE A 39 10.98 -4.00 8.15
N TYR A 40 10.50 -5.06 7.50
CA TYR A 40 10.44 -5.13 6.04
C TYR A 40 9.57 -4.03 5.45
N VAL A 41 8.34 -3.86 5.97
CA VAL A 41 7.40 -2.82 5.51
C VAL A 41 7.98 -1.41 5.76
N TRP A 42 8.60 -1.19 6.92
CA TRP A 42 9.27 0.08 7.23
C TRP A 42 10.40 0.39 6.25
N ASN A 43 11.29 -0.58 5.98
CA ASN A 43 12.36 -0.42 4.99
C ASN A 43 11.82 -0.14 3.58
N LEU A 44 10.69 -0.75 3.22
CA LEU A 44 10.04 -0.53 1.94
C LEU A 44 9.56 0.93 1.81
N LEU A 45 9.05 1.52 2.88
CA LEU A 45 8.64 2.93 2.91
C LEU A 45 9.81 3.91 2.78
N LEU A 46 10.98 3.53 3.30
CA LEU A 46 12.20 4.33 3.22
C LEU A 46 12.92 4.24 1.87
N ASN A 47 12.58 3.24 1.05
CA ASN A 47 13.31 2.99 -0.18
C ASN A 47 12.78 3.85 -1.35
N PRO A 48 13.47 4.95 -1.75
CA PRO A 48 13.00 5.85 -2.80
C PRO A 48 12.97 5.19 -4.19
N ASN A 49 13.71 4.10 -4.40
CA ASN A 49 13.79 3.43 -5.71
C ASN A 49 12.46 2.82 -6.16
N VAL A 50 11.59 2.46 -5.21
CA VAL A 50 10.22 2.01 -5.53
C VAL A 50 9.32 3.20 -5.86
N ALA A 51 9.66 4.41 -5.38
CA ALA A 51 8.93 5.65 -5.65
C ALA A 51 9.13 6.18 -7.08
N GLU A 52 10.25 5.87 -7.73
CA GLU A 52 10.57 6.29 -9.10
C GLU A 52 9.86 5.47 -10.18
N VAL A 53 9.23 4.36 -9.83
CA VAL A 53 8.37 3.65 -10.77
C VAL A 53 7.28 4.63 -11.22
N ASP A 54 7.31 5.03 -12.50
CA ASP A 54 6.29 5.90 -13.10
C ASP A 54 4.92 5.23 -12.89
N ARG A 55 4.24 5.69 -11.85
CA ARG A 55 3.02 5.10 -11.28
C ARG A 55 1.91 4.88 -12.32
N LYS A 56 1.93 5.69 -13.38
CA LYS A 56 0.96 5.60 -14.47
C LYS A 56 1.33 4.54 -15.51
N ARG A 57 2.62 4.18 -15.61
CA ARG A 57 3.15 3.21 -16.58
C ARG A 57 3.43 1.84 -15.94
N ALA A 58 3.35 1.73 -14.61
CA ALA A 58 3.76 0.53 -13.88
C ALA A 58 2.83 -0.68 -14.08
N ILE A 59 1.58 -0.48 -14.45
CA ILE A 59 0.55 -1.55 -14.45
C ILE A 59 0.89 -2.66 -15.45
N LEU A 60 1.14 -2.31 -16.71
CA LEU A 60 1.48 -3.29 -17.76
C LEU A 60 2.82 -4.00 -17.49
N PRO A 61 3.89 -3.27 -17.10
CA PRO A 61 5.15 -3.91 -16.72
C PRO A 61 5.01 -4.88 -15.54
N LEU A 62 4.18 -4.59 -14.52
CA LEU A 62 4.01 -5.48 -13.37
C LEU A 62 3.39 -6.83 -13.76
N ALA A 63 2.31 -6.83 -14.55
CA ALA A 63 1.69 -8.07 -15.03
C ALA A 63 2.66 -8.88 -15.91
N THR A 64 3.41 -8.19 -16.78
CA THR A 64 4.40 -8.83 -17.65
C THR A 64 5.55 -9.42 -16.81
N THR A 65 6.08 -8.66 -15.84
CA THR A 65 7.15 -9.13 -14.95
C THR A 65 6.68 -10.34 -14.14
N PHE A 66 5.47 -10.30 -13.60
CA PHE A 66 4.88 -11.43 -12.88
C PHE A 66 4.77 -12.68 -13.77
N SER A 67 4.22 -12.53 -14.96
CA SER A 67 4.08 -13.65 -15.93
C SER A 67 5.43 -14.23 -16.34
N GLN A 68 6.43 -13.38 -16.59
CA GLN A 68 7.79 -13.82 -16.92
C GLN A 68 8.46 -14.55 -15.72
N ALA A 69 8.25 -14.07 -14.50
CA ALA A 69 8.75 -14.76 -13.30
C ALA A 69 8.14 -16.16 -13.17
N GLN A 70 6.82 -16.30 -13.39
CA GLN A 70 6.16 -17.60 -13.40
C GLN A 70 6.72 -18.53 -14.47
N SER A 71 6.95 -18.04 -15.68
CA SER A 71 7.47 -18.84 -16.80
C SER A 71 8.88 -19.36 -16.58
N ARG A 72 9.70 -18.63 -15.81
CA ARG A 72 11.08 -19.06 -15.46
C ARG A 72 11.13 -20.12 -14.35
N GLY A 73 10.02 -20.33 -13.64
CA GLY A 73 9.95 -21.21 -12.47
C GLY A 73 10.16 -20.44 -11.16
N ILE A 74 9.36 -20.78 -10.16
CA ILE A 74 9.22 -20.04 -8.89
C ILE A 74 10.54 -20.00 -8.10
N GLY A 75 11.35 -21.06 -8.15
CA GLY A 75 12.60 -21.20 -7.36
C GLY A 75 13.83 -20.51 -7.97
N SER A 76 13.75 -19.89 -9.15
CA SER A 76 14.92 -19.21 -9.70
C SER A 76 15.19 -17.90 -8.97
N GLN A 77 16.46 -17.56 -8.73
CA GLN A 77 16.86 -16.32 -8.04
C GLN A 77 16.28 -15.06 -8.74
N GLN A 78 16.19 -15.07 -10.07
CA GLN A 78 15.63 -13.97 -10.81
C GLN A 78 14.11 -13.88 -10.61
N SER A 79 13.41 -15.00 -10.58
CA SER A 79 11.95 -15.01 -10.33
C SER A 79 11.62 -14.51 -8.92
N VAL A 80 12.41 -14.88 -7.91
CA VAL A 80 12.27 -14.37 -6.54
C VAL A 80 12.41 -12.83 -6.52
N LYS A 81 13.42 -12.29 -7.20
CA LYS A 81 13.61 -10.82 -7.31
C LYS A 81 12.44 -10.14 -8.02
N ASP A 82 11.96 -10.72 -9.09
CA ASP A 82 10.87 -10.17 -9.88
C ASP A 82 9.54 -10.22 -9.10
N PHE A 83 9.22 -11.34 -8.43
CA PHE A 83 8.04 -11.43 -7.57
C PHE A 83 8.12 -10.45 -6.39
N LYS A 84 9.30 -10.34 -5.76
CA LYS A 84 9.51 -9.33 -4.71
C LYS A 84 9.23 -7.93 -5.23
N LEU A 85 9.80 -7.55 -6.38
CA LEU A 85 9.57 -6.23 -6.98
C LEU A 85 8.10 -5.97 -7.27
N VAL A 86 7.39 -6.96 -7.82
CA VAL A 86 5.94 -6.85 -8.10
C VAL A 86 5.17 -6.67 -6.80
N GLY A 87 5.43 -7.48 -5.79
CA GLY A 87 4.76 -7.39 -4.49
C GLY A 87 4.98 -6.05 -3.80
N ASP A 88 6.24 -5.59 -3.71
CA ASP A 88 6.64 -4.31 -3.12
C ASP A 88 5.93 -3.14 -3.81
N THR A 89 5.95 -3.14 -5.13
CA THR A 89 5.30 -2.07 -5.92
C THR A 89 3.79 -2.09 -5.72
N CYS A 90 3.16 -3.25 -5.75
CA CYS A 90 1.72 -3.39 -5.53
C CYS A 90 1.33 -2.90 -4.14
N LEU A 91 2.09 -3.26 -3.10
CA LEU A 91 1.81 -2.87 -1.72
C LEU A 91 1.89 -1.35 -1.55
N LEU A 92 2.93 -0.72 -2.08
CA LEU A 92 3.08 0.73 -2.01
C LEU A 92 2.04 1.48 -2.84
N VAL A 93 1.72 1.00 -4.04
CA VAL A 93 0.74 1.64 -4.92
C VAL A 93 -0.67 1.52 -4.34
N ALA A 94 -1.07 0.35 -3.86
CA ALA A 94 -2.39 0.14 -3.27
C ALA A 94 -2.52 0.79 -1.88
N GLY A 95 -1.47 0.74 -1.06
CA GLY A 95 -1.46 1.25 0.31
C GLY A 95 -1.08 2.72 0.40
N PHE A 96 0.20 3.04 0.24
CA PHE A 96 0.71 4.38 0.53
C PHE A 96 0.37 5.40 -0.56
N TRP A 97 0.34 4.99 -1.84
CA TRP A 97 0.04 5.87 -2.98
C TRP A 97 -1.34 5.64 -3.60
N TRP A 98 -2.28 5.06 -2.87
CA TRP A 98 -3.63 4.75 -3.35
C TRP A 98 -4.30 5.91 -4.10
N ASN A 99 -4.05 7.16 -3.67
CA ASN A 99 -4.62 8.35 -4.30
C ASN A 99 -4.08 8.60 -5.73
N SER A 100 -2.91 8.06 -6.07
CA SER A 100 -2.33 8.19 -7.41
C SER A 100 -3.03 7.32 -8.45
N LEU A 101 -3.83 6.33 -8.01
CA LEU A 101 -4.61 5.45 -8.87
C LEU A 101 -5.86 6.12 -9.49
N SER A 102 -6.18 7.37 -9.12
CA SER A 102 -7.40 8.08 -9.53
C SER A 102 -7.63 8.21 -11.03
N ARG A 103 -6.62 7.94 -11.86
CA ARG A 103 -6.68 7.94 -13.33
C ARG A 103 -6.28 6.59 -13.94
N SER A 104 -6.20 5.55 -13.14
CA SER A 104 -5.87 4.21 -13.60
C SER A 104 -7.13 3.50 -14.08
N LEU A 105 -6.98 2.70 -15.13
CA LEU A 105 -8.02 1.78 -15.60
C LEU A 105 -8.13 0.53 -14.72
N VAL A 106 -7.28 0.43 -13.70
CA VAL A 106 -7.14 -0.76 -12.85
C VAL A 106 -7.44 -0.39 -11.41
N ASP A 107 -8.30 -1.17 -10.79
CA ASP A 107 -8.74 -1.01 -9.40
C ASP A 107 -7.69 -1.43 -8.38
N ILE A 108 -7.83 -0.94 -7.16
CA ILE A 108 -6.99 -1.30 -6.02
C ILE A 108 -6.96 -2.82 -5.77
N ASP A 109 -8.10 -3.50 -5.99
CA ASP A 109 -8.23 -4.96 -5.84
C ASP A 109 -7.27 -5.74 -6.73
N TYR A 110 -6.99 -5.21 -7.92
CA TYR A 110 -5.99 -5.81 -8.81
C TYR A 110 -4.60 -5.78 -8.19
N PHE A 111 -4.18 -4.65 -7.63
CA PHE A 111 -2.87 -4.53 -6.98
C PHE A 111 -2.77 -5.40 -5.74
N ILE A 112 -3.83 -5.45 -4.92
CA ILE A 112 -3.88 -6.33 -3.75
C ILE A 112 -3.74 -7.79 -4.17
N SER A 113 -4.49 -8.23 -5.17
CA SER A 113 -4.47 -9.62 -5.65
C SER A 113 -3.13 -9.99 -6.28
N LEU A 114 -2.57 -9.12 -7.13
CA LEU A 114 -1.30 -9.35 -7.80
C LEU A 114 -0.15 -9.35 -6.79
N GLY A 115 -0.13 -8.38 -5.88
CA GLY A 115 0.91 -8.26 -4.86
C GLY A 115 0.90 -9.43 -3.88
N ARG A 116 -0.28 -9.81 -3.40
CA ARG A 116 -0.47 -11.01 -2.57
C ARG A 116 0.07 -12.26 -3.27
N SER A 117 -0.32 -12.46 -4.52
CA SER A 117 0.15 -13.62 -5.30
C SER A 117 1.65 -13.59 -5.52
N ALA A 118 2.24 -12.43 -5.71
CA ALA A 118 3.68 -12.28 -5.89
C ALA A 118 4.44 -12.66 -4.60
N TYR A 119 4.01 -12.17 -3.44
CA TYR A 119 4.61 -12.55 -2.16
C TYR A 119 4.39 -14.02 -1.82
N ASP A 120 3.20 -14.58 -2.10
CA ASP A 120 2.93 -16.01 -1.91
C ASP A 120 3.89 -16.89 -2.73
N ASN A 121 4.19 -16.49 -3.98
CA ASN A 121 5.19 -17.21 -4.79
C ASN A 121 6.59 -17.20 -4.17
N VAL A 122 7.02 -16.09 -3.55
CA VAL A 122 8.30 -16.07 -2.81
C VAL A 122 8.21 -16.88 -1.54
N GLY A 123 7.09 -16.81 -0.81
CA GLY A 123 6.87 -17.58 0.41
C GLY A 123 6.97 -19.11 0.24
N ARG A 124 6.80 -19.58 -1.00
CA ARG A 124 6.93 -21.02 -1.35
C ARG A 124 8.33 -21.41 -1.81
N THR A 125 9.30 -20.54 -1.69
CA THR A 125 10.69 -20.80 -2.08
C THR A 125 11.57 -21.01 -0.85
N ASP A 126 12.79 -21.53 -1.06
CA ASP A 126 13.82 -21.62 -0.01
C ASP A 126 14.66 -20.33 0.08
N SER A 127 14.09 -19.17 -0.28
CA SER A 127 14.80 -17.89 -0.19
C SER A 127 14.80 -17.36 1.25
N GLU A 128 15.78 -16.52 1.59
CA GLU A 128 15.86 -15.85 2.90
C GLU A 128 14.65 -14.98 3.21
N LEU A 129 13.89 -14.59 2.18
CA LEU A 129 12.69 -13.76 2.30
C LEU A 129 11.39 -14.57 2.35
N SER A 130 11.45 -15.90 2.24
CA SER A 130 10.25 -16.75 2.12
C SER A 130 9.33 -16.63 3.33
N GLU A 131 9.88 -16.64 4.53
CA GLU A 131 9.10 -16.52 5.76
C GLU A 131 8.39 -15.18 5.87
N VAL A 132 9.13 -14.09 5.67
CA VAL A 132 8.59 -12.72 5.77
C VAL A 132 7.56 -12.42 4.68
N LEU A 133 7.84 -12.76 3.42
CA LEU A 133 6.93 -12.48 2.33
C LEU A 133 5.75 -13.45 2.32
N GLY A 134 5.92 -14.67 2.82
CA GLY A 134 4.82 -15.59 3.07
C GLY A 134 3.84 -15.06 4.12
N GLU A 135 4.35 -14.54 5.24
CA GLU A 135 3.55 -13.85 6.26
C GLU A 135 2.80 -12.64 5.67
N LEU A 136 3.53 -11.74 5.01
CA LEU A 136 2.94 -10.55 4.39
C LEU A 136 1.93 -10.87 3.29
N SER A 137 2.06 -12.00 2.60
CA SER A 137 1.04 -12.50 1.67
C SER A 137 -0.25 -12.82 2.40
N GLY A 138 -0.18 -13.44 3.58
CA GLY A 138 -1.34 -13.79 4.40
C GLY A 138 -2.16 -12.58 4.84
N CYS A 139 -1.49 -11.50 5.23
CA CYS A 139 -2.08 -10.27 5.74
C CYS A 139 -1.95 -9.07 4.76
N PHE A 140 -1.80 -9.32 3.46
CA PHE A 140 -1.52 -8.28 2.46
C PHE A 140 -2.57 -7.17 2.44
N GLY A 141 -3.86 -7.52 2.54
CA GLY A 141 -4.95 -6.55 2.58
C GLY A 141 -4.93 -5.70 3.84
N GLU A 142 -4.65 -6.30 4.99
CA GLU A 142 -4.53 -5.62 6.28
C GLU A 142 -3.36 -4.64 6.26
N ILE A 143 -2.19 -5.04 5.77
CA ILE A 143 -1.03 -4.14 5.62
C ILE A 143 -1.32 -3.03 4.61
N THR A 144 -2.03 -3.33 3.52
CA THR A 144 -2.50 -2.28 2.59
C THR A 144 -3.35 -1.23 3.32
N ASN A 145 -4.29 -1.65 4.18
CA ASN A 145 -5.10 -0.75 4.99
C ASN A 145 -4.27 0.09 5.96
N VAL A 146 -3.27 -0.50 6.60
CA VAL A 146 -2.31 0.22 7.47
C VAL A 146 -1.60 1.32 6.69
N LEU A 147 -1.12 1.02 5.49
CA LEU A 147 -0.42 2.00 4.66
C LEU A 147 -1.35 3.12 4.15
N ILE A 148 -2.61 2.81 3.84
CA ILE A 148 -3.64 3.82 3.53
C ILE A 148 -3.80 4.78 4.72
N GLU A 149 -4.01 4.25 5.93
CA GLU A 149 -4.18 5.05 7.15
C GLU A 149 -2.96 5.92 7.44
N MET A 150 -1.76 5.36 7.32
CA MET A 150 -0.50 6.12 7.43
C MET A 150 -0.45 7.26 6.43
N SER A 151 -0.74 6.99 5.16
CA SER A 151 -0.70 8.00 4.09
C SER A 151 -1.67 9.14 4.33
N ILE A 152 -2.83 8.86 4.91
CA ILE A 152 -3.83 9.86 5.29
C ILE A 152 -3.32 10.72 6.45
N SER A 153 -2.79 10.10 7.50
CA SER A 153 -2.31 10.80 8.69
C SER A 153 -1.12 11.72 8.42
N LEU A 154 -0.35 11.44 7.37
CA LEU A 154 0.79 12.25 6.93
C LEU A 154 0.40 13.40 5.98
N LYS A 155 -0.85 13.45 5.52
CA LYS A 155 -1.34 14.54 4.66
C LYS A 155 -1.65 15.79 5.48
N THR A 156 -1.10 16.92 5.06
CA THR A 156 -1.33 18.24 5.68
C THR A 156 -2.23 19.17 4.85
N ALA A 157 -2.61 18.77 3.64
CA ALA A 157 -3.34 19.61 2.69
C ALA A 157 -4.85 19.38 2.75
N LYS A 158 -5.64 20.43 2.41
CA LYS A 158 -7.10 20.31 2.26
C LYS A 158 -7.46 19.35 1.14
N THR A 159 -8.40 18.46 1.41
CA THR A 159 -8.88 17.44 0.47
C THR A 159 -9.78 18.06 -0.60
N SER A 160 -9.54 17.75 -1.87
CA SER A 160 -10.37 18.18 -2.99
C SER A 160 -11.59 17.27 -3.20
N TYR A 161 -12.62 17.72 -3.93
CA TYR A 161 -13.80 16.90 -4.25
C TYR A 161 -13.43 15.60 -4.98
N SER A 162 -12.47 15.64 -5.88
CA SER A 162 -11.99 14.45 -6.60
C SER A 162 -11.30 13.44 -5.67
N GLU A 163 -10.63 13.92 -4.63
CA GLU A 163 -10.04 13.06 -3.61
C GLU A 163 -11.10 12.44 -2.71
N ILE A 164 -12.15 13.19 -2.36
CA ILE A 164 -13.28 12.66 -1.56
C ILE A 164 -13.97 11.52 -2.33
N PHE A 165 -14.23 11.71 -3.62
CA PHE A 165 -14.79 10.65 -4.46
C PHE A 165 -13.89 9.42 -4.49
N ARG A 166 -12.58 9.63 -4.63
CA ARG A 166 -11.58 8.55 -4.60
C ARG A 166 -11.52 7.84 -3.25
N MET A 167 -11.60 8.58 -2.14
CA MET A 167 -11.68 7.98 -0.81
C MET A 167 -12.88 7.05 -0.70
N TYR A 168 -14.03 7.43 -1.26
CA TYR A 168 -15.23 6.60 -1.28
C TYR A 168 -15.00 5.31 -2.09
N GLU A 169 -14.43 5.40 -3.30
CA GLU A 169 -14.11 4.23 -4.13
C GLU A 169 -13.17 3.25 -3.42
N VAL A 170 -12.09 3.78 -2.80
CA VAL A 170 -11.15 2.95 -2.05
C VAL A 170 -11.82 2.35 -0.82
N TRP A 171 -12.64 3.14 -0.10
CA TRP A 171 -13.38 2.65 1.04
C TRP A 171 -14.34 1.49 0.67
N THR A 172 -15.03 1.55 -0.45
CA THR A 172 -15.94 0.47 -0.88
C THR A 172 -15.23 -0.86 -1.12
N ARG A 173 -13.92 -0.84 -1.35
CA ARG A 173 -13.09 -2.03 -1.58
C ARG A 173 -12.37 -2.50 -0.32
N THR A 174 -11.85 -1.56 0.45
CA THR A 174 -10.98 -1.85 1.58
C THR A 174 -11.69 -1.82 2.93
N HIS A 175 -12.86 -1.17 3.01
CA HIS A 175 -13.60 -0.90 4.25
C HIS A 175 -12.72 -0.24 5.35
N ASN A 176 -11.74 0.56 4.93
CA ASN A 176 -10.81 1.22 5.83
C ASN A 176 -11.54 2.21 6.75
N ASN A 177 -11.34 2.07 8.07
CA ASN A 177 -12.05 2.86 9.09
C ASN A 177 -11.71 4.34 9.07
N GLU A 178 -10.46 4.72 8.77
CA GLU A 178 -10.06 6.12 8.71
C GLU A 178 -10.68 6.84 7.49
N LEU A 179 -10.74 6.14 6.35
CA LEU A 179 -11.47 6.66 5.18
C LEU A 179 -12.96 6.87 5.50
N ALA A 180 -13.58 5.94 6.23
CA ALA A 180 -14.97 6.09 6.66
C ALA A 180 -15.18 7.32 7.55
N LYS A 181 -14.31 7.56 8.52
CA LYS A 181 -14.37 8.74 9.40
C LYS A 181 -14.28 10.04 8.60
N ILE A 182 -13.31 10.13 7.70
CA ILE A 182 -13.12 11.32 6.86
C ILE A 182 -14.35 11.54 5.96
N LEU A 183 -14.88 10.50 5.32
CA LEU A 183 -16.09 10.61 4.49
C LEU A 183 -17.28 11.16 5.28
N VAL A 184 -17.46 10.71 6.52
CA VAL A 184 -18.50 11.21 7.43
C VAL A 184 -18.30 12.70 7.73
N GLU A 185 -17.07 13.17 7.96
CA GLU A 185 -16.76 14.60 8.17
C GLU A 185 -17.14 15.48 6.96
N TYR A 186 -17.07 14.91 5.74
CA TYR A 186 -17.54 15.57 4.51
C TYR A 186 -19.02 15.34 4.21
N GLY A 187 -19.79 14.76 5.15
CA GLY A 187 -21.23 14.54 5.04
C GLY A 187 -21.62 13.32 4.17
N ILE A 188 -20.67 12.45 3.86
CA ILE A 188 -20.90 11.22 3.11
C ILE A 188 -21.00 10.07 4.12
N ILE A 189 -22.18 9.46 4.21
CA ILE A 189 -22.37 8.28 5.05
C ILE A 189 -21.96 7.04 4.25
N PRO A 190 -20.82 6.39 4.58
CA PRO A 190 -20.39 5.19 3.89
C PRO A 190 -21.39 4.07 4.18
N SER A 191 -22.10 3.59 3.17
CA SER A 191 -23.01 2.45 3.27
C SER A 191 -22.49 1.31 2.41
N ALA A 192 -22.50 0.09 2.94
CA ALA A 192 -22.10 -1.09 2.17
C ALA A 192 -22.99 -1.24 0.92
N PRO A 193 -22.45 -1.66 -0.23
CA PRO A 193 -23.24 -1.87 -1.44
C PRO A 193 -24.36 -2.87 -1.16
N GLY A 194 -25.60 -2.42 -1.25
CA GLY A 194 -26.81 -3.22 -0.96
C GLY A 194 -27.83 -2.58 0.00
N SER A 195 -27.49 -1.48 0.67
CA SER A 195 -28.38 -0.78 1.62
C SER A 195 -28.81 0.61 1.15
N ILE A 196 -29.01 0.82 -0.14
CA ILE A 196 -29.68 2.04 -0.62
C ILE A 196 -31.17 1.87 -0.32
N ARG A 197 -31.60 2.31 0.87
CA ARG A 197 -33.00 2.68 1.07
C ARG A 197 -33.18 4.10 0.56
N ILE A 198 -33.69 4.21 -0.66
CA ILE A 198 -34.27 5.44 -1.15
C ILE A 198 -35.55 5.64 -0.36
N GLN A 199 -35.61 6.69 0.48
CA GLN A 199 -36.86 7.23 1.01
C GLN A 199 -37.41 8.25 0.06
#